data_43707cf7b3b8cc90503fa4e2063bad2d
#
_entry.id   43707cf7b3b8cc90503fa4e2063bad2d
#
_cell.length_a   1.000
_cell.length_b   1.000
_cell.length_c   1.000
_cell.angle_alpha   90.00
_cell.angle_beta   90.00
_cell.angle_gamma   90.00
#
_symmetry.space_group_name_H-M   'P 1'
#
loop_
_entity.id
_entity.type
_entity.pdbx_description
1 polymer ?
#
loop_
_entity_poly.entity_id
_entity_poly.type
_entity_poly.pdbx_seq_one_letter_code
_entity_poly.pdbx_strand_id
1 'polypeptide(L)'
;MTLQGSLTHEEYCAALLAETDRLREIVRTADLSATVPTCPDWTLAELARHVGGAHRWTGTIVATRASESVDPADVPGGAGPEDKGAAALDAWLAEGVEQTVAALREAGPDTEVWSWTTARNTGFWARRMVHETVIHRADAALAAGVPFDVPAPVAADCLEEWLQIGELPMVVARFAERGGELLGPGRTIHVHATDAPPGLDAEWLLDLTGAAPAHRRTHEKAAVALRGPLTDVLQVLYRRLPADSDRVEVLGERALLDQWLEWATFG
;
A
#
# COMPACT_ATOMS: atom_id res chain seq x y z
N MET A 1 -18.43 1.80 -6.49
CA MET A 1 -17.60 2.71 -5.66
C MET A 1 -16.34 3.03 -6.45
N THR A 2 -15.97 4.28 -6.56
CA THR A 2 -14.79 4.70 -7.33
C THR A 2 -13.61 4.75 -6.35
N LEU A 3 -12.52 4.05 -6.66
CA LEU A 3 -11.26 4.19 -5.92
C LEU A 3 -10.67 5.56 -6.27
N GLN A 4 -10.98 6.56 -5.43
CA GLN A 4 -10.59 7.95 -5.70
C GLN A 4 -9.48 8.35 -4.73
N GLY A 5 -8.35 8.81 -5.29
CA GLY A 5 -7.21 9.33 -4.56
C GLY A 5 -7.36 10.80 -4.18
N SER A 6 -6.52 11.24 -3.24
CA SER A 6 -6.47 12.61 -2.76
C SER A 6 -5.38 13.46 -3.45
N LEU A 7 -4.43 12.81 -4.14
CA LEU A 7 -3.34 13.45 -4.86
C LEU A 7 -3.67 13.56 -6.36
N THR A 8 -3.08 14.52 -7.02
CA THR A 8 -3.11 14.63 -8.47
C THR A 8 -2.27 13.53 -9.13
N HIS A 9 -2.51 13.25 -10.41
CA HIS A 9 -1.73 12.26 -11.16
C HIS A 9 -0.22 12.56 -11.15
N GLU A 10 0.16 13.85 -11.29
CA GLU A 10 1.57 14.24 -11.26
C GLU A 10 2.17 14.10 -9.84
N GLU A 11 1.41 14.37 -8.80
CA GLU A 11 1.86 14.11 -7.41
C GLU A 11 2.07 12.63 -7.15
N TYR A 12 1.24 11.72 -7.70
CA TYR A 12 1.51 10.28 -7.65
C TYR A 12 2.77 9.90 -8.42
N CYS A 13 2.97 10.44 -9.61
CA CYS A 13 4.19 10.19 -10.39
C CYS A 13 5.45 10.65 -9.65
N ALA A 14 5.41 11.83 -9.04
CA ALA A 14 6.52 12.37 -8.24
C ALA A 14 6.75 11.55 -6.96
N ALA A 15 5.68 11.15 -6.27
CA ALA A 15 5.76 10.33 -5.08
C ALA A 15 6.34 8.93 -5.39
N LEU A 16 5.95 8.33 -6.51
CA LEU A 16 6.48 7.02 -6.93
C LEU A 16 7.99 7.06 -7.14
N LEU A 17 8.51 8.09 -7.81
CA LEU A 17 9.96 8.31 -7.95
C LEU A 17 10.63 8.46 -6.59
N ALA A 18 10.10 9.34 -5.73
CA ALA A 18 10.69 9.65 -4.43
C ALA A 18 10.70 8.43 -3.49
N GLU A 19 9.62 7.66 -3.43
CA GLU A 19 9.53 6.47 -2.60
C GLU A 19 10.43 5.33 -3.13
N THR A 20 10.56 5.21 -4.44
CA THR A 20 11.52 4.26 -5.04
C THR A 20 12.96 4.66 -4.76
N ASP A 21 13.31 5.95 -4.79
CA ASP A 21 14.65 6.41 -4.44
C ASP A 21 15.01 6.10 -2.98
N ARG A 22 14.06 6.23 -2.06
CA ARG A 22 14.24 5.82 -0.66
C ARG A 22 14.42 4.31 -0.51
N LEU A 23 13.68 3.50 -1.27
CA LEU A 23 13.90 2.04 -1.31
C LEU A 23 15.29 1.69 -1.85
N ARG A 24 15.72 2.34 -2.92
CA ARG A 24 17.05 2.17 -3.52
C ARG A 24 18.18 2.51 -2.54
N GLU A 25 17.99 3.52 -1.70
CA GLU A 25 18.94 3.84 -0.60
C GLU A 25 19.15 2.63 0.32
N ILE A 26 18.06 1.97 0.74
CA ILE A 26 18.13 0.75 1.55
C ILE A 26 18.84 -0.37 0.78
N VAL A 27 18.47 -0.59 -0.49
CA VAL A 27 19.08 -1.63 -1.33
C VAL A 27 20.59 -1.44 -1.50
N ARG A 28 21.07 -0.19 -1.58
CA ARG A 28 22.51 0.12 -1.72
C ARG A 28 23.32 -0.14 -0.46
N THR A 29 22.69 -0.07 0.72
CA THR A 29 23.42 0.01 2.01
C THR A 29 23.18 -1.19 2.92
N ALA A 30 22.06 -1.91 2.76
CA ALA A 30 21.69 -3.02 3.63
C ALA A 30 22.24 -4.37 3.13
N ASP A 31 22.16 -5.38 4.00
CA ASP A 31 22.40 -6.77 3.64
C ASP A 31 21.22 -7.32 2.84
N LEU A 32 21.43 -7.52 1.54
CA LEU A 32 20.42 -8.02 0.63
C LEU A 32 19.94 -9.45 0.94
N SER A 33 20.69 -10.21 1.74
CA SER A 33 20.30 -11.55 2.19
C SER A 33 19.45 -11.54 3.45
N ALA A 34 19.24 -10.37 4.08
CA ALA A 34 18.42 -10.24 5.28
C ALA A 34 16.99 -10.69 5.00
N THR A 35 16.44 -11.53 5.88
CA THR A 35 15.04 -11.96 5.81
C THR A 35 14.11 -10.78 6.08
N VAL A 36 13.06 -10.65 5.29
CA VAL A 36 12.00 -9.64 5.47
C VAL A 36 11.03 -10.13 6.54
N PRO A 37 10.94 -9.48 7.72
CA PRO A 37 10.14 -10.01 8.85
C PRO A 37 8.65 -10.19 8.53
N THR A 38 8.11 -9.38 7.65
CA THR A 38 6.69 -9.37 7.23
C THR A 38 6.40 -10.30 6.05
N CYS A 39 7.45 -10.78 5.37
CA CYS A 39 7.41 -11.73 4.28
C CYS A 39 8.55 -12.76 4.50
N PRO A 40 8.44 -13.68 5.46
CA PRO A 40 9.59 -14.46 5.96
C PRO A 40 10.20 -15.44 4.94
N ASP A 41 9.51 -15.70 3.84
CA ASP A 41 10.02 -16.48 2.72
C ASP A 41 10.89 -15.64 1.76
N TRP A 42 10.98 -14.33 1.98
CA TRP A 42 11.70 -13.39 1.12
C TRP A 42 12.94 -12.80 1.80
N THR A 43 13.98 -12.67 1.02
CA THR A 43 15.13 -11.81 1.32
C THR A 43 14.84 -10.37 0.86
N LEU A 44 15.63 -9.42 1.34
CA LEU A 44 15.55 -8.02 0.87
C LEU A 44 15.79 -7.91 -0.66
N ALA A 45 16.67 -8.77 -1.23
CA ALA A 45 16.85 -8.83 -2.67
C ALA A 45 15.59 -9.27 -3.43
N GLU A 46 14.86 -10.24 -2.91
CA GLU A 46 13.60 -10.72 -3.50
C GLU A 46 12.49 -9.69 -3.37
N LEU A 47 12.39 -9.00 -2.23
CA LEU A 47 11.50 -7.86 -2.05
C LEU A 47 11.77 -6.75 -3.07
N ALA A 48 13.04 -6.36 -3.26
CA ALA A 48 13.42 -5.34 -4.24
C ALA A 48 13.05 -5.77 -5.68
N ARG A 49 13.24 -7.07 -6.02
CA ARG A 49 12.80 -7.63 -7.31
C ARG A 49 11.29 -7.60 -7.49
N HIS A 50 10.53 -7.91 -6.44
CA HIS A 50 9.07 -7.82 -6.45
C HIS A 50 8.62 -6.40 -6.80
N VAL A 51 9.11 -5.39 -6.09
CA VAL A 51 8.74 -3.99 -6.32
C VAL A 51 9.11 -3.52 -7.73
N GLY A 52 10.35 -3.76 -8.17
CA GLY A 52 10.77 -3.37 -9.51
C GLY A 52 10.06 -4.15 -10.62
N GLY A 53 9.68 -5.40 -10.38
CA GLY A 53 8.82 -6.19 -11.26
C GLY A 53 7.41 -5.61 -11.37
N ALA A 54 6.80 -5.19 -10.24
CA ALA A 54 5.49 -4.55 -10.20
C ALA A 54 5.49 -3.22 -10.96
N HIS A 55 6.56 -2.42 -10.83
CA HIS A 55 6.71 -1.18 -11.61
C HIS A 55 6.72 -1.47 -13.12
N ARG A 56 7.56 -2.39 -13.59
CA ARG A 56 7.65 -2.73 -15.01
C ARG A 56 6.37 -3.35 -15.56
N TRP A 57 5.72 -4.18 -14.76
CA TRP A 57 4.44 -4.77 -15.14
C TRP A 57 3.38 -3.68 -15.34
N THR A 58 3.26 -2.76 -14.41
CA THR A 58 2.37 -1.60 -14.53
C THR A 58 2.76 -0.71 -15.71
N GLY A 59 4.05 -0.40 -15.86
CA GLY A 59 4.57 0.36 -16.99
C GLY A 59 4.20 -0.27 -18.34
N THR A 60 4.28 -1.61 -18.43
CA THR A 60 3.88 -2.35 -19.63
C THR A 60 2.38 -2.26 -19.90
N ILE A 61 1.53 -2.44 -18.87
CA ILE A 61 0.07 -2.28 -18.99
C ILE A 61 -0.28 -0.90 -19.53
N VAL A 62 0.34 0.13 -18.97
CA VAL A 62 0.07 1.53 -19.34
C VAL A 62 0.60 1.84 -20.75
N ALA A 63 1.84 1.52 -21.05
CA ALA A 63 2.48 1.81 -22.34
C ALA A 63 1.79 1.11 -23.51
N THR A 64 1.32 -0.13 -23.30
CA THR A 64 0.61 -0.90 -24.33
C THR A 64 -0.89 -0.64 -24.35
N ARG A 65 -1.40 0.15 -23.40
CA ARG A 65 -2.87 0.35 -23.19
C ARG A 65 -3.59 -0.99 -23.11
N ALA A 66 -3.03 -1.92 -22.35
CA ALA A 66 -3.55 -3.28 -22.26
C ALA A 66 -5.01 -3.29 -21.77
N SER A 67 -5.90 -3.98 -22.48
CA SER A 67 -7.31 -4.15 -22.11
C SER A 67 -7.55 -5.37 -21.21
N GLU A 68 -6.54 -6.25 -21.10
CA GLU A 68 -6.53 -7.48 -20.30
C GLU A 68 -5.24 -7.53 -19.44
N SER A 69 -5.17 -8.47 -18.49
CA SER A 69 -3.98 -8.68 -17.68
C SER A 69 -2.79 -9.09 -18.55
N VAL A 70 -1.65 -8.43 -18.34
CA VAL A 70 -0.38 -8.82 -18.96
C VAL A 70 0.23 -9.96 -18.15
N ASP A 71 0.68 -11.03 -18.80
CA ASP A 71 1.42 -12.09 -18.10
C ASP A 71 2.76 -11.52 -17.58
N PRO A 72 3.09 -11.67 -16.30
CA PRO A 72 4.37 -11.23 -15.76
C PRO A 72 5.59 -11.79 -16.52
N ALA A 73 5.47 -12.97 -17.13
CA ALA A 73 6.52 -13.57 -17.94
C ALA A 73 6.81 -12.79 -19.25
N ASP A 74 5.82 -12.05 -19.76
CA ASP A 74 5.91 -11.25 -20.98
C ASP A 74 6.41 -9.81 -20.72
N VAL A 75 6.65 -9.45 -19.44
CA VAL A 75 7.11 -8.09 -19.06
C VAL A 75 8.60 -7.92 -19.38
N PRO A 76 8.99 -6.99 -20.27
CA PRO A 76 10.39 -6.76 -20.58
C PRO A 76 11.22 -6.40 -19.34
N GLY A 77 12.24 -7.17 -19.05
CA GLY A 77 13.10 -6.98 -17.88
C GLY A 77 12.42 -7.21 -16.52
N GLY A 78 11.20 -7.77 -16.49
CA GLY A 78 10.40 -7.98 -15.27
C GLY A 78 11.04 -8.96 -14.28
N ALA A 79 11.81 -9.93 -14.75
CA ALA A 79 12.48 -10.93 -13.90
C ALA A 79 13.64 -10.37 -13.04
N GLY A 80 14.06 -9.15 -13.28
CA GLY A 80 15.20 -8.53 -12.61
C GLY A 80 16.54 -8.79 -13.32
N PRO A 81 17.63 -8.14 -12.84
CA PRO A 81 18.95 -8.31 -13.44
C PRO A 81 19.52 -9.71 -13.12
N GLU A 82 20.36 -10.24 -14.03
CA GLU A 82 21.10 -11.49 -13.80
C GLU A 82 22.07 -11.36 -12.61
N ASP A 83 22.78 -10.25 -12.55
CA ASP A 83 23.60 -9.88 -11.38
C ASP A 83 22.69 -9.56 -10.20
N LYS A 84 22.91 -10.25 -9.09
CA LYS A 84 22.13 -10.10 -7.85
C LYS A 84 22.71 -9.05 -6.88
N GLY A 85 23.78 -8.38 -7.27
CA GLY A 85 24.45 -7.37 -6.45
C GLY A 85 23.63 -6.09 -6.30
N ALA A 86 23.91 -5.34 -5.22
CA ALA A 86 23.20 -4.11 -4.89
C ALA A 86 23.22 -3.07 -6.02
N ALA A 87 24.36 -2.90 -6.70
CA ALA A 87 24.49 -1.93 -7.78
C ALA A 87 23.60 -2.26 -8.98
N ALA A 88 23.48 -3.55 -9.35
CA ALA A 88 22.63 -3.98 -10.45
C ALA A 88 21.15 -3.85 -10.09
N LEU A 89 20.76 -4.21 -8.87
CA LEU A 89 19.38 -4.02 -8.39
C LEU A 89 19.00 -2.54 -8.30
N ASP A 90 19.90 -1.69 -7.79
CA ASP A 90 19.68 -0.25 -7.72
C ASP A 90 19.45 0.37 -9.10
N ALA A 91 20.32 0.07 -10.06
CA ALA A 91 20.19 0.55 -11.44
C ALA A 91 18.89 0.04 -12.10
N TRP A 92 18.55 -1.23 -11.87
CA TRP A 92 17.34 -1.83 -12.41
C TRP A 92 16.06 -1.22 -11.82
N LEU A 93 16.02 -0.93 -10.50
CA LEU A 93 14.91 -0.22 -9.85
C LEU A 93 14.77 1.19 -10.43
N ALA A 94 15.87 1.94 -10.57
CA ALA A 94 15.87 3.28 -11.14
C ALA A 94 15.27 3.31 -12.54
N GLU A 95 15.81 2.48 -13.43
CA GLU A 95 15.34 2.40 -14.82
C GLU A 95 13.84 2.03 -14.88
N GLY A 96 13.41 1.04 -14.09
CA GLY A 96 12.03 0.57 -14.11
C GLY A 96 11.03 1.62 -13.66
N VAL A 97 11.32 2.35 -12.59
CA VAL A 97 10.41 3.40 -12.11
C VAL A 97 10.39 4.59 -13.08
N GLU A 98 11.53 4.97 -13.67
CA GLU A 98 11.59 6.04 -14.68
C GLU A 98 10.74 5.71 -15.92
N GLN A 99 10.86 4.48 -16.43
CA GLN A 99 10.05 4.00 -17.56
C GLN A 99 8.55 3.99 -17.22
N THR A 100 8.20 3.50 -16.02
CA THR A 100 6.80 3.44 -15.57
C THR A 100 6.21 4.84 -15.43
N VAL A 101 6.93 5.76 -14.80
CA VAL A 101 6.47 7.15 -14.63
C VAL A 101 6.39 7.88 -15.97
N ALA A 102 7.31 7.65 -16.90
CA ALA A 102 7.22 8.20 -18.25
C ALA A 102 5.95 7.74 -18.96
N ALA A 103 5.62 6.45 -18.89
CA ALA A 103 4.39 5.90 -19.47
C ALA A 103 3.12 6.47 -18.80
N LEU A 104 3.09 6.60 -17.48
CA LEU A 104 1.98 7.19 -16.73
C LEU A 104 1.76 8.66 -17.12
N ARG A 105 2.83 9.47 -17.21
CA ARG A 105 2.76 10.88 -17.62
C ARG A 105 2.28 11.04 -19.05
N GLU A 106 2.78 10.21 -19.98
CA GLU A 106 2.37 10.24 -21.38
C GLU A 106 0.90 9.89 -21.54
N ALA A 107 0.43 8.88 -20.80
CA ALA A 107 -0.96 8.43 -20.87
C ALA A 107 -1.95 9.40 -20.20
N GLY A 108 -1.54 10.10 -19.14
CA GLY A 108 -2.43 10.89 -18.30
C GLY A 108 -3.36 10.01 -17.44
N PRO A 109 -4.18 10.57 -16.53
CA PRO A 109 -4.92 9.81 -15.52
C PRO A 109 -6.10 9.00 -16.05
N ASP A 110 -6.70 9.42 -17.17
CA ASP A 110 -8.00 8.93 -17.64
C ASP A 110 -7.89 7.89 -18.77
N THR A 111 -6.68 7.56 -19.21
CA THR A 111 -6.47 6.56 -20.27
C THR A 111 -6.97 5.20 -19.79
N GLU A 112 -7.87 4.59 -20.55
CA GLU A 112 -8.43 3.28 -20.24
C GLU A 112 -7.33 2.20 -20.40
N VAL A 113 -7.13 1.44 -19.33
CA VAL A 113 -6.23 0.28 -19.26
C VAL A 113 -6.85 -0.77 -18.34
N TRP A 114 -6.38 -2.00 -18.47
CA TRP A 114 -6.77 -3.06 -17.56
C TRP A 114 -6.37 -2.74 -16.12
N SER A 115 -7.22 -3.12 -15.18
CA SER A 115 -6.91 -3.28 -13.76
C SER A 115 -7.74 -4.42 -13.17
N TRP A 116 -7.35 -4.91 -12.01
CA TRP A 116 -8.08 -5.92 -11.25
C TRP A 116 -9.29 -5.34 -10.49
N THR A 117 -9.57 -4.04 -10.65
CA THR A 117 -10.71 -3.36 -10.04
C THR A 117 -11.68 -2.82 -11.11
N THR A 118 -12.71 -2.10 -10.67
CA THR A 118 -13.60 -1.36 -11.56
C THR A 118 -13.00 -0.04 -12.05
N ALA A 119 -11.92 0.45 -11.45
CA ALA A 119 -11.20 1.64 -11.87
C ALA A 119 -10.19 1.29 -12.97
N ARG A 120 -10.68 1.14 -14.20
CA ARG A 120 -9.91 0.70 -15.37
C ARG A 120 -9.22 1.88 -16.06
N ASN A 121 -8.32 2.55 -15.33
CA ASN A 121 -7.59 3.69 -15.87
C ASN A 121 -6.16 3.80 -15.29
N THR A 122 -5.35 4.62 -15.93
CA THR A 122 -3.96 4.88 -15.55
C THR A 122 -3.81 5.58 -14.20
N GLY A 123 -4.79 6.39 -13.80
CA GLY A 123 -4.83 7.04 -12.49
C GLY A 123 -4.86 6.03 -11.33
N PHE A 124 -5.61 4.93 -11.49
CA PHE A 124 -5.57 3.81 -10.54
C PHE A 124 -4.16 3.25 -10.38
N TRP A 125 -3.45 3.00 -11.49
CA TRP A 125 -2.10 2.43 -11.45
C TRP A 125 -1.06 3.39 -10.87
N ALA A 126 -1.16 4.69 -11.17
CA ALA A 126 -0.27 5.69 -10.59
C ALA A 126 -0.39 5.68 -9.05
N ARG A 127 -1.61 5.71 -8.52
CA ARG A 127 -1.91 5.63 -7.09
C ARG A 127 -1.44 4.32 -6.48
N ARG A 128 -1.83 3.18 -7.07
CA ARG A 128 -1.51 1.84 -6.54
C ARG A 128 0.00 1.62 -6.43
N MET A 129 0.78 2.05 -7.44
CA MET A 129 2.23 1.85 -7.41
C MET A 129 2.93 2.68 -6.35
N VAL A 130 2.43 3.88 -6.03
CA VAL A 130 2.95 4.63 -4.88
C VAL A 130 2.75 3.85 -3.58
N HIS A 131 1.54 3.36 -3.34
CA HIS A 131 1.22 2.68 -2.08
C HIS A 131 1.89 1.31 -1.98
N GLU A 132 2.00 0.58 -3.07
CA GLU A 132 2.78 -0.66 -3.18
C GLU A 132 4.24 -0.40 -2.78
N THR A 133 4.84 0.64 -3.35
CA THR A 133 6.23 1.01 -3.05
C THR A 133 6.40 1.46 -1.60
N VAL A 134 5.48 2.26 -1.05
CA VAL A 134 5.50 2.72 0.35
C VAL A 134 5.51 1.53 1.30
N ILE A 135 4.59 0.58 1.12
CA ILE A 135 4.45 -0.55 2.06
C ILE A 135 5.64 -1.50 1.95
N HIS A 136 6.11 -1.79 0.75
CA HIS A 136 7.29 -2.64 0.59
C HIS A 136 8.60 -1.93 0.98
N ARG A 137 8.64 -0.60 0.96
CA ARG A 137 9.73 0.16 1.58
C ARG A 137 9.69 0.07 3.11
N ALA A 138 8.50 0.01 3.73
CA ALA A 138 8.38 -0.28 5.15
C ALA A 138 8.93 -1.69 5.49
N ASP A 139 8.61 -2.70 4.67
CA ASP A 139 9.15 -4.04 4.79
C ASP A 139 10.69 -4.05 4.68
N ALA A 140 11.22 -3.32 3.70
CA ALA A 140 12.67 -3.18 3.52
C ALA A 140 13.34 -2.47 4.70
N ALA A 141 12.71 -1.43 5.25
CA ALA A 141 13.22 -0.70 6.41
C ALA A 141 13.26 -1.59 7.65
N LEU A 142 12.23 -2.43 7.87
CA LEU A 142 12.22 -3.43 8.94
C LEU A 142 13.35 -4.45 8.78
N ALA A 143 13.55 -4.98 7.57
CA ALA A 143 14.62 -5.93 7.29
C ALA A 143 16.02 -5.33 7.48
N ALA A 144 16.19 -4.05 7.14
CA ALA A 144 17.46 -3.34 7.27
C ALA A 144 17.68 -2.73 8.67
N GLY A 145 16.67 -2.72 9.55
CA GLY A 145 16.75 -2.08 10.87
C GLY A 145 16.91 -0.55 10.80
N VAL A 146 16.36 0.10 9.77
CA VAL A 146 16.42 1.56 9.59
C VAL A 146 15.07 2.22 9.85
N PRO A 147 15.03 3.51 10.19
CA PRO A 147 13.78 4.25 10.37
C PRO A 147 12.93 4.26 9.10
N PHE A 148 11.61 4.24 9.30
CA PHE A 148 10.62 4.42 8.23
C PHE A 148 9.75 5.64 8.53
N ASP A 149 9.67 6.52 7.55
CA ASP A 149 8.77 7.67 7.53
C ASP A 149 8.18 7.85 6.13
N VAL A 150 7.02 8.47 6.04
CA VAL A 150 6.36 8.73 4.75
C VAL A 150 5.66 10.11 4.80
N PRO A 151 5.67 10.90 3.71
CA PRO A 151 4.98 12.19 3.70
C PRO A 151 3.51 12.04 4.06
N ALA A 152 3.01 12.88 4.95
CA ALA A 152 1.66 12.76 5.51
C ALA A 152 0.54 12.67 4.46
N PRO A 153 0.54 13.44 3.34
CA PRO A 153 -0.46 13.26 2.29
C PRO A 153 -0.43 11.87 1.63
N VAL A 154 0.76 11.31 1.42
CA VAL A 154 0.94 9.96 0.85
C VAL A 154 0.48 8.89 1.84
N ALA A 155 0.82 9.04 3.12
CA ALA A 155 0.39 8.11 4.17
C ALA A 155 -1.13 8.08 4.32
N ALA A 156 -1.77 9.26 4.36
CA ALA A 156 -3.23 9.36 4.45
C ALA A 156 -3.92 8.76 3.23
N ASP A 157 -3.38 8.97 2.02
CA ASP A 157 -3.95 8.39 0.81
C ASP A 157 -3.72 6.87 0.72
N CYS A 158 -2.59 6.38 1.24
CA CYS A 158 -2.31 4.95 1.35
C CYS A 158 -3.32 4.24 2.28
N LEU A 159 -3.62 4.86 3.44
CA LEU A 159 -4.67 4.39 4.34
C LEU A 159 -6.04 4.39 3.67
N GLU A 160 -6.39 5.48 3.00
CA GLU A 160 -7.65 5.62 2.28
C GLU A 160 -7.81 4.52 1.21
N GLU A 161 -6.78 4.27 0.41
CA GLU A 161 -6.83 3.19 -0.60
C GLU A 161 -7.00 1.82 0.06
N TRP A 162 -6.30 1.56 1.16
CA TRP A 162 -6.43 0.29 1.89
C TRP A 162 -7.85 0.03 2.34
N LEU A 163 -8.52 1.05 2.89
CA LEU A 163 -9.90 0.96 3.32
C LEU A 163 -10.85 0.77 2.12
N GLN A 164 -10.64 1.54 1.03
CA GLN A 164 -11.42 1.40 -0.20
C GLN A 164 -11.28 0.00 -0.83
N ILE A 165 -10.09 -0.59 -0.81
CA ILE A 165 -9.87 -1.96 -1.28
C ILE A 165 -10.62 -2.97 -0.41
N GLY A 166 -10.64 -2.77 0.91
CA GLY A 166 -11.42 -3.60 1.85
C GLY A 166 -12.92 -3.64 1.57
N GLU A 167 -13.47 -2.62 0.89
CA GLU A 167 -14.88 -2.53 0.52
C GLU A 167 -15.21 -3.12 -0.86
N LEU A 168 -14.20 -3.54 -1.63
CA LEU A 168 -14.45 -4.14 -2.95
C LEU A 168 -15.22 -5.45 -2.82
N PRO A 169 -16.26 -5.68 -3.65
CA PRO A 169 -17.09 -6.88 -3.55
C PRO A 169 -16.30 -8.19 -3.57
N MET A 170 -15.22 -8.26 -4.36
CA MET A 170 -14.36 -9.44 -4.43
C MET A 170 -13.58 -9.68 -3.11
N VAL A 171 -13.19 -8.60 -2.44
CA VAL A 171 -12.50 -8.66 -1.13
C VAL A 171 -13.50 -9.07 -0.06
N VAL A 172 -14.68 -8.43 -0.03
CA VAL A 172 -15.77 -8.77 0.90
C VAL A 172 -16.21 -10.23 0.74
N ALA A 173 -16.35 -10.73 -0.48
CA ALA A 173 -16.71 -12.13 -0.74
C ALA A 173 -15.66 -13.10 -0.21
N ARG A 174 -14.37 -12.84 -0.44
CA ARG A 174 -13.25 -13.64 0.09
C ARG A 174 -13.25 -13.70 1.62
N PHE A 175 -13.71 -12.64 2.25
CA PHE A 175 -13.79 -12.57 3.70
C PHE A 175 -15.00 -13.34 4.26
N ALA A 176 -16.13 -13.30 3.61
CA ALA A 176 -17.28 -14.09 3.99
C ALA A 176 -16.97 -15.60 4.01
N GLU A 177 -16.11 -16.08 3.10
CA GLU A 177 -15.64 -17.45 3.04
C GLU A 177 -14.74 -17.85 4.23
N ARG A 178 -14.03 -16.91 4.86
CA ARG A 178 -13.18 -17.16 6.03
C ARG A 178 -13.95 -17.34 7.35
N GLY A 179 -15.28 -17.14 7.36
CA GLY A 179 -16.19 -17.54 8.44
C GLY A 179 -16.04 -16.76 9.75
N GLY A 180 -15.61 -15.50 9.71
CA GLY A 180 -15.46 -14.66 10.90
C GLY A 180 -16.67 -13.75 11.13
N GLU A 181 -17.13 -13.62 12.38
CA GLU A 181 -18.13 -12.65 12.78
C GLU A 181 -17.53 -11.24 12.91
N LEU A 182 -16.92 -10.72 11.83
CA LEU A 182 -16.38 -9.37 11.86
C LEU A 182 -17.48 -8.32 11.79
N LEU A 183 -18.54 -8.59 11.03
CA LEU A 183 -19.67 -7.69 10.87
C LEU A 183 -20.72 -7.89 11.96
N GLY A 184 -21.33 -6.83 12.44
CA GLY A 184 -22.41 -6.93 13.43
C GLY A 184 -22.71 -5.62 14.17
N PRO A 185 -23.81 -5.56 14.91
CA PRO A 185 -24.23 -4.36 15.62
C PRO A 185 -23.15 -3.79 16.54
N GLY A 186 -22.93 -2.48 16.50
CA GLY A 186 -22.00 -1.77 17.35
C GLY A 186 -20.52 -1.90 16.97
N ARG A 187 -20.17 -2.67 15.95
CA ARG A 187 -18.79 -2.90 15.52
C ARG A 187 -18.29 -1.74 14.68
N THR A 188 -17.53 -0.86 15.29
CA THR A 188 -16.93 0.32 14.65
C THR A 188 -15.50 0.51 15.12
N ILE A 189 -14.61 0.93 14.21
CA ILE A 189 -13.20 1.21 14.50
C ILE A 189 -12.91 2.65 14.11
N HIS A 190 -12.44 3.46 15.05
CA HIS A 190 -11.96 4.81 14.78
C HIS A 190 -10.43 4.77 14.59
N VAL A 191 -9.95 5.28 13.48
CA VAL A 191 -8.53 5.42 13.16
C VAL A 191 -8.19 6.90 13.19
N HIS A 192 -7.26 7.31 14.07
CA HIS A 192 -6.97 8.71 14.35
C HIS A 192 -5.46 8.99 14.29
N ALA A 193 -5.03 9.74 13.29
CA ALA A 193 -3.67 10.26 13.22
C ALA A 193 -3.51 11.50 14.10
N THR A 194 -2.57 11.45 15.07
CA THR A 194 -2.40 12.51 16.07
C THR A 194 -1.46 13.63 15.64
N ASP A 195 -0.71 13.44 14.57
CA ASP A 195 0.32 14.36 14.03
C ASP A 195 0.00 14.86 12.62
N ALA A 196 -1.25 14.69 12.17
CA ALA A 196 -1.66 15.18 10.86
C ALA A 196 -1.49 16.71 10.76
N PRO A 197 -0.86 17.21 9.67
CA PRO A 197 -0.71 18.64 9.48
C PRO A 197 -2.09 19.33 9.30
N PRO A 198 -2.21 20.62 9.66
CA PRO A 198 -3.45 21.35 9.47
C PRO A 198 -3.97 21.28 8.03
N GLY A 199 -5.25 20.94 7.89
CA GLY A 199 -5.91 20.80 6.59
C GLY A 199 -5.84 19.40 5.97
N LEU A 200 -5.07 18.49 6.54
CA LEU A 200 -5.13 17.07 6.19
C LEU A 200 -6.14 16.38 7.11
N ASP A 201 -7.26 15.96 6.55
CA ASP A 201 -8.24 15.14 7.26
C ASP A 201 -7.70 13.70 7.33
N ALA A 202 -7.18 13.29 8.49
CA ALA A 202 -6.53 12.00 8.72
C ALA A 202 -7.19 11.25 9.89
N GLU A 203 -8.51 11.21 9.85
CA GLU A 203 -9.34 10.43 10.75
C GLU A 203 -10.39 9.66 9.98
N TRP A 204 -10.59 8.38 10.32
CA TRP A 204 -11.51 7.48 9.65
C TRP A 204 -12.35 6.71 10.65
N LEU A 205 -13.61 6.55 10.36
CA LEU A 205 -14.47 5.56 11.01
C LEU A 205 -14.71 4.39 10.05
N LEU A 206 -14.29 3.20 10.44
CA LEU A 206 -14.66 1.95 9.80
C LEU A 206 -15.96 1.47 10.44
N ASP A 207 -16.98 1.32 9.63
CA ASP A 207 -18.30 0.85 10.01
C ASP A 207 -18.47 -0.60 9.56
N LEU A 208 -18.49 -1.50 10.53
CA LEU A 208 -18.66 -2.95 10.35
C LEU A 208 -20.06 -3.40 10.78
N THR A 209 -21.01 -2.46 10.95
CA THR A 209 -22.38 -2.77 11.41
C THR A 209 -23.30 -3.24 10.31
N GLY A 210 -22.94 -2.99 9.04
CA GLY A 210 -23.73 -3.34 7.86
C GLY A 210 -23.48 -4.73 7.31
N ALA A 211 -23.96 -4.98 6.09
CA ALA A 211 -23.76 -6.24 5.37
C ALA A 211 -22.34 -6.34 4.73
N ALA A 212 -21.61 -5.24 4.67
CA ALA A 212 -20.23 -5.14 4.21
C ALA A 212 -19.52 -4.04 5.00
N PRO A 213 -18.17 -4.09 5.10
CA PRO A 213 -17.39 -2.98 5.63
C PRO A 213 -17.65 -1.70 4.84
N ALA A 214 -17.67 -0.57 5.54
CA ALA A 214 -17.69 0.75 4.95
C ALA A 214 -16.80 1.68 5.77
N HIS A 215 -16.29 2.74 5.15
CA HIS A 215 -15.56 3.76 5.90
C HIS A 215 -15.98 5.17 5.49
N ARG A 216 -15.69 6.12 6.36
CA ARG A 216 -15.84 7.55 6.10
C ARG A 216 -14.82 8.34 6.89
N ARG A 217 -14.45 9.51 6.40
CA ARG A 217 -13.63 10.45 7.16
C ARG A 217 -14.52 11.20 8.15
N THR A 218 -14.24 11.02 9.42
CA THR A 218 -15.01 11.65 10.51
C THR A 218 -14.32 11.44 11.86
N HIS A 219 -14.57 12.35 12.78
CA HIS A 219 -14.22 12.21 14.20
C HIS A 219 -15.46 11.75 14.98
N GLU A 220 -15.61 10.46 15.19
CA GLU A 220 -16.74 9.87 15.91
C GLU A 220 -16.29 8.83 16.94
N LYS A 221 -17.09 8.68 18.01
CA LYS A 221 -16.87 7.61 18.99
C LYS A 221 -17.13 6.24 18.33
N ALA A 222 -16.24 5.30 18.56
CA ALA A 222 -16.32 3.93 18.07
C ALA A 222 -16.20 2.91 19.21
N ALA A 223 -16.44 1.63 18.91
CA ALA A 223 -16.23 0.53 19.84
C ALA A 223 -14.74 0.39 20.22
N VAL A 224 -13.86 0.62 19.25
CA VAL A 224 -12.41 0.69 19.46
C VAL A 224 -11.83 1.86 18.68
N ALA A 225 -10.80 2.51 19.24
CA ALA A 225 -10.01 3.52 18.56
C ALA A 225 -8.53 3.11 18.52
N LEU A 226 -7.92 3.22 17.33
CA LEU A 226 -6.49 3.18 17.13
C LEU A 226 -5.99 4.60 16.87
N ARG A 227 -5.08 5.11 17.71
CA ARG A 227 -4.55 6.46 17.55
C ARG A 227 -3.04 6.49 17.73
N GLY A 228 -2.38 7.40 17.03
CA GLY A 228 -0.93 7.56 17.04
C GLY A 228 -0.44 8.42 15.88
N PRO A 229 0.87 8.59 15.72
CA PRO A 229 1.43 9.21 14.53
C PRO A 229 0.94 8.51 13.25
N LEU A 230 0.67 9.29 12.20
CA LEU A 230 0.05 8.79 10.97
C LEU A 230 0.83 7.62 10.34
N THR A 231 2.16 7.73 10.31
CA THR A 231 3.02 6.64 9.80
C THR A 231 2.92 5.37 10.65
N ASP A 232 2.76 5.49 11.96
CA ASP A 232 2.65 4.34 12.85
C ASP A 232 1.28 3.68 12.74
N VAL A 233 0.22 4.48 12.65
CA VAL A 233 -1.14 4.01 12.37
C VAL A 233 -1.20 3.26 11.03
N LEU A 234 -0.57 3.81 9.98
CA LEU A 234 -0.43 3.14 8.69
C LEU A 234 0.25 1.77 8.84
N GLN A 235 1.37 1.71 9.56
CA GLN A 235 2.10 0.46 9.78
C GLN A 235 1.27 -0.56 10.57
N VAL A 236 0.46 -0.13 11.55
CA VAL A 236 -0.43 -1.04 12.29
C VAL A 236 -1.48 -1.62 11.36
N LEU A 237 -2.15 -0.79 10.55
CA LEU A 237 -3.21 -1.25 9.65
C LEU A 237 -2.70 -2.21 8.57
N TYR A 238 -1.46 -2.05 8.16
CA TYR A 238 -0.77 -2.98 7.26
C TYR A 238 0.00 -4.09 7.99
N ARG A 239 -0.10 -4.19 9.34
CA ARG A 239 0.54 -5.21 10.18
C ARG A 239 2.08 -5.19 10.15
N ARG A 240 2.68 -4.01 9.92
CA ARG A 240 4.12 -3.77 9.97
C ARG A 240 4.58 -3.27 11.34
N LEU A 241 3.63 -2.84 12.16
CA LEU A 241 3.83 -2.48 13.57
C LEU A 241 2.78 -3.22 14.40
N PRO A 242 3.14 -3.91 15.50
CA PRO A 242 2.16 -4.52 16.39
C PRO A 242 1.24 -3.46 17.01
N ALA A 243 -0.06 -3.76 17.15
CA ALA A 243 -1.01 -2.83 17.74
C ALA A 243 -0.87 -2.67 19.27
N ASP A 244 0.03 -3.42 19.92
CA ASP A 244 0.45 -3.27 21.33
C ASP A 244 1.79 -2.51 21.47
N SER A 245 2.31 -1.96 20.36
CA SER A 245 3.47 -1.07 20.40
C SER A 245 3.18 0.19 21.22
N ASP A 246 4.18 0.67 21.96
CA ASP A 246 4.14 1.94 22.70
C ASP A 246 4.06 3.19 21.78
N ARG A 247 4.19 3.01 20.47
CA ARG A 247 4.07 4.07 19.46
C ARG A 247 2.63 4.42 19.11
N VAL A 248 1.67 3.57 19.47
CA VAL A 248 0.24 3.76 19.22
C VAL A 248 -0.58 3.47 20.49
N GLU A 249 -1.79 3.98 20.53
CA GLU A 249 -2.74 3.76 21.62
C GLU A 249 -4.00 3.09 21.08
N VAL A 250 -4.43 2.02 21.73
CA VAL A 250 -5.70 1.33 21.42
C VAL A 250 -6.65 1.51 22.61
N LEU A 251 -7.80 2.13 22.36
CA LEU A 251 -8.83 2.42 23.36
C LEU A 251 -10.12 1.66 23.04
N GLY A 252 -10.70 0.97 24.01
CA GLY A 252 -11.96 0.23 23.84
C GLY A 252 -11.76 -1.25 23.51
N GLU A 253 -12.56 -1.80 22.64
CA GLU A 253 -12.64 -3.24 22.33
C GLU A 253 -11.47 -3.72 21.47
N ARG A 254 -10.29 -3.89 22.05
CA ARG A 254 -9.07 -4.33 21.39
C ARG A 254 -9.27 -5.57 20.48
N ALA A 255 -10.07 -6.55 20.93
CA ALA A 255 -10.33 -7.77 20.18
C ALA A 255 -10.98 -7.50 18.81
N LEU A 256 -11.80 -6.45 18.69
CA LEU A 256 -12.40 -6.06 17.41
C LEU A 256 -11.34 -5.55 16.43
N LEU A 257 -10.37 -4.75 16.91
CA LEU A 257 -9.25 -4.30 16.09
C LEU A 257 -8.39 -5.50 15.63
N ASP A 258 -8.06 -6.41 16.54
CA ASP A 258 -7.25 -7.59 16.24
C ASP A 258 -7.94 -8.47 15.18
N GLN A 259 -9.25 -8.70 15.31
CA GLN A 259 -10.04 -9.42 14.29
C GLN A 259 -9.99 -8.72 12.93
N TRP A 260 -10.13 -7.40 12.90
CA TRP A 260 -10.07 -6.64 11.65
C TRP A 260 -8.68 -6.74 11.01
N LEU A 261 -7.61 -6.62 11.81
CA LEU A 261 -6.23 -6.73 11.33
C LEU A 261 -5.91 -8.14 10.77
N GLU A 262 -6.44 -9.21 11.37
CA GLU A 262 -6.31 -10.56 10.83
C GLU A 262 -7.05 -10.74 9.51
N TRP A 263 -8.11 -9.99 9.34
CA TRP A 263 -9.01 -10.05 8.21
C TRP A 263 -8.52 -9.21 7.02
N ALA A 264 -8.01 -8.00 7.29
CA ALA A 264 -7.49 -7.06 6.32
C ALA A 264 -6.05 -7.43 5.90
N THR A 265 -5.90 -8.52 5.16
CA THR A 265 -4.59 -8.97 4.66
C THR A 265 -4.68 -9.44 3.22
N PHE A 266 -3.64 -9.22 2.44
CA PHE A 266 -3.51 -9.73 1.07
C PHE A 266 -2.84 -11.11 1.00
N GLY A 267 -2.30 -11.62 2.08
CA GLY A 267 -1.57 -12.89 2.17
C GLY A 267 -2.31 -13.98 2.90
#